data_3bc0e078fab38b269fb80d4bd8149987
#
_entry.id   3bc0e078fab38b269fb80d4bd8149987
#
_cell.length_a   1.000
_cell.length_b   1.000
_cell.length_c   1.000
_cell.angle_alpha   90.00
_cell.angle_beta   90.00
_cell.angle_gamma   90.00
#
_symmetry.space_group_name_H-M   'P 1'
#
loop_
_entity.id
_entity.type
_entity.pdbx_description
1 polymer ?
#
loop_
_entity_poly.entity_id
_entity_poly.type
_entity_poly.pdbx_seq_one_letter_code
_entity_poly.pdbx_strand_id
1 'polypeptide(L)'
;MQIDISEIVSCENREVTEKVHIEQDTFVSRLGEFPITKSAPFDLRIANREGSELLLSGETDLTVSIPCSRCLTEVPTDIHIVIDKKLRMDGTEVVDDEMEETDYLIGLNLDIDKLIYGEILVNWPMKVLCREDCKGICKVCGMNLNKGNCDCQRTELDPRMAA
;
A
#
# COMPACT_ATOMS: atom_id res chain seq x y z
N MET A 1 12.90 7.62 3.02
CA MET A 1 13.68 8.47 2.08
C MET A 1 12.92 9.77 1.81
N GLN A 2 13.62 10.93 1.87
CA GLN A 2 13.00 12.25 1.60
C GLN A 2 13.72 12.94 0.43
N ILE A 3 12.95 13.60 -0.42
CA ILE A 3 13.45 14.35 -1.59
C ILE A 3 13.08 15.82 -1.42
N ASP A 4 14.08 16.71 -1.50
CA ASP A 4 13.86 18.15 -1.55
C ASP A 4 13.46 18.57 -2.96
N ILE A 5 12.25 19.11 -3.09
CA ILE A 5 11.68 19.55 -4.37
C ILE A 5 11.77 21.08 -4.56
N SER A 6 12.47 21.80 -3.70
CA SER A 6 12.55 23.27 -3.71
C SER A 6 13.10 23.83 -5.04
N GLU A 7 14.11 23.20 -5.61
CA GLU A 7 14.65 23.59 -6.91
C GLU A 7 13.68 23.34 -8.08
N ILE A 8 12.85 22.27 -7.98
CA ILE A 8 11.87 21.93 -9.01
C ILE A 8 10.71 22.91 -8.96
N VAL A 9 10.25 23.24 -7.74
CA VAL A 9 9.18 24.23 -7.51
C VAL A 9 9.60 25.63 -8.02
N SER A 10 10.86 26.01 -7.78
CA SER A 10 11.37 27.33 -8.14
C SER A 10 11.61 27.56 -9.62
N CYS A 11 11.65 26.49 -10.43
CA CYS A 11 11.96 26.58 -11.87
C CYS A 11 10.79 26.03 -12.69
N GLU A 12 10.13 26.90 -13.44
CA GLU A 12 9.07 26.50 -14.37
C GLU A 12 9.58 25.52 -15.44
N ASN A 13 8.74 24.54 -15.76
CA ASN A 13 9.03 23.49 -16.75
C ASN A 13 10.29 22.66 -16.45
N ARG A 14 10.73 22.65 -15.19
CA ARG A 14 11.81 21.77 -14.75
C ARG A 14 11.25 20.38 -14.51
N GLU A 15 11.99 19.39 -14.97
CA GLU A 15 11.69 17.99 -14.79
C GLU A 15 12.94 17.29 -14.25
N VAL A 16 12.74 16.45 -13.24
CA VAL A 16 13.80 15.66 -12.62
C VAL A 16 13.30 14.23 -12.46
N THR A 17 14.17 13.27 -12.71
CA THR A 17 13.92 11.87 -12.43
C THR A 17 14.89 11.41 -11.38
N GLU A 18 14.35 10.98 -10.22
CA GLU A 18 15.11 10.49 -9.10
C GLU A 18 14.90 9.00 -8.92
N LYS A 19 16.00 8.28 -8.71
CA LYS A 19 15.95 6.86 -8.36
C LYS A 19 15.66 6.73 -6.87
N VAL A 20 14.49 6.20 -6.56
CA VAL A 20 14.00 6.06 -5.19
C VAL A 20 13.88 4.60 -4.79
N HIS A 21 13.95 4.35 -3.51
CA HIS A 21 13.76 3.02 -2.92
C HIS A 21 12.90 3.13 -1.66
N ILE A 22 12.20 2.06 -1.38
CA ILE A 22 11.37 1.94 -0.19
C ILE A 22 12.27 1.48 0.95
N GLU A 23 12.38 2.28 2.01
CA GLU A 23 13.20 1.99 3.19
C GLU A 23 12.48 1.10 4.22
N GLN A 24 11.16 1.04 4.14
CA GLN A 24 10.35 0.26 5.07
C GLN A 24 10.39 -1.23 4.74
N ASP A 25 10.74 -2.04 5.74
CA ASP A 25 10.69 -3.51 5.64
C ASP A 25 9.34 -4.10 6.04
N THR A 26 8.46 -3.29 6.63
CA THR A 26 7.16 -3.72 7.13
C THR A 26 6.12 -2.63 6.89
N PHE A 27 5.03 -3.01 6.26
CA PHE A 27 3.85 -2.16 6.12
C PHE A 27 3.00 -2.27 7.38
N VAL A 28 2.90 -1.19 8.14
CA VAL A 28 2.13 -1.11 9.39
C VAL A 28 0.90 -0.24 9.17
N SER A 29 -0.27 -0.80 9.36
CA SER A 29 -1.55 -0.09 9.20
C SER A 29 -2.56 -0.49 10.27
N ARG A 30 -3.75 0.09 10.22
CA ARG A 30 -4.86 -0.34 11.09
C ARG A 30 -5.32 -1.78 10.84
N LEU A 31 -4.94 -2.37 9.71
CA LEU A 31 -5.23 -3.75 9.34
C LEU A 31 -4.25 -4.74 9.98
N GLY A 32 -3.10 -4.27 10.43
CA GLY A 32 -2.03 -5.07 11.02
C GLY A 32 -0.64 -4.68 10.51
N GLU A 33 0.31 -5.56 10.78
CA GLU A 33 1.70 -5.46 10.35
C GLU A 33 1.99 -6.53 9.29
N PHE A 34 2.48 -6.10 8.14
CA PHE A 34 2.70 -6.99 6.99
C PHE A 34 4.12 -6.82 6.47
N PRO A 35 4.97 -7.84 6.54
CA PRO A 35 6.34 -7.78 6.04
C PRO A 35 6.37 -7.53 4.52
N ILE A 36 7.20 -6.58 4.09
CA ILE A 36 7.52 -6.35 2.69
C ILE A 36 8.68 -7.27 2.35
N THR A 37 8.43 -8.30 1.56
CA THR A 37 9.43 -9.34 1.24
C THR A 37 10.26 -9.00 0.02
N LYS A 38 9.73 -8.17 -0.87
CA LYS A 38 10.46 -7.65 -2.04
C LYS A 38 10.04 -6.23 -2.32
N SER A 39 11.01 -5.39 -2.60
CA SER A 39 10.84 -4.05 -3.15
C SER A 39 11.99 -3.78 -4.12
N ALA A 40 11.72 -3.13 -5.23
CA ALA A 40 12.75 -2.75 -6.19
C ALA A 40 12.88 -1.22 -6.21
N PRO A 41 14.10 -0.68 -6.40
CA PRO A 41 14.25 0.73 -6.70
C PRO A 41 13.53 1.06 -8.00
N PHE A 42 12.90 2.22 -8.05
CA PHE A 42 12.18 2.71 -9.22
C PHE A 42 12.49 4.17 -9.51
N ASP A 43 12.17 4.61 -10.70
CA ASP A 43 12.38 5.98 -11.13
C ASP A 43 11.12 6.80 -10.85
N LEU A 44 11.25 7.81 -9.98
CA LEU A 44 10.20 8.78 -9.71
C LEU A 44 10.49 10.05 -10.51
N ARG A 45 9.59 10.38 -11.41
CA ARG A 45 9.65 11.58 -12.22
C ARG A 45 8.83 12.68 -11.55
N ILE A 46 9.45 13.84 -11.38
CA ILE A 46 8.85 15.03 -10.79
C ILE A 46 8.96 16.14 -11.81
N ALA A 47 7.84 16.70 -12.24
CA ALA A 47 7.81 17.73 -13.27
C ALA A 47 6.97 18.93 -12.82
N ASN A 48 7.55 20.13 -12.90
CA ASN A 48 6.83 21.39 -12.71
C ASN A 48 6.24 21.83 -14.05
N ARG A 49 4.93 22.03 -14.10
CA ARG A 49 4.21 22.52 -15.27
C ARG A 49 3.76 23.96 -15.06
N GLU A 50 4.33 24.84 -15.88
CA GLU A 50 3.93 26.25 -15.94
C GLU A 50 3.96 27.01 -14.60
N GLY A 51 4.74 26.52 -13.63
CA GLY A 51 4.80 27.12 -12.29
C GLY A 51 3.53 27.00 -11.45
N SER A 52 2.53 26.23 -11.90
CA SER A 52 1.23 26.08 -11.24
C SER A 52 0.90 24.65 -10.82
N GLU A 53 1.52 23.66 -11.45
CA GLU A 53 1.26 22.25 -11.20
C GLU A 53 2.56 21.46 -11.07
N LEU A 54 2.60 20.57 -10.08
CA LEU A 54 3.67 19.59 -9.89
C LEU A 54 3.11 18.20 -10.18
N LEU A 55 3.71 17.50 -11.14
CA LEU A 55 3.33 16.14 -11.50
C LEU A 55 4.34 15.16 -10.92
N LEU A 56 3.83 14.16 -10.21
CA LEU A 56 4.60 13.02 -9.74
C LEU A 56 4.18 11.80 -10.54
N SER A 57 5.12 11.13 -11.19
CA SER A 57 4.83 9.91 -11.94
C SER A 57 5.92 8.87 -11.75
N GLY A 58 5.50 7.61 -11.58
CA GLY A 58 6.39 6.48 -11.41
C GLY A 58 5.59 5.19 -11.26
N GLU A 59 6.27 4.07 -11.41
CA GLU A 59 5.67 2.76 -11.17
C GLU A 59 6.64 1.84 -10.44
N THR A 60 6.12 0.99 -9.58
CA THR A 60 6.90 0.00 -8.85
C THR A 60 6.06 -1.21 -8.49
N ASP A 61 6.74 -2.33 -8.33
CA ASP A 61 6.15 -3.56 -7.82
C ASP A 61 6.76 -3.89 -6.45
N LEU A 62 5.91 -4.27 -5.52
CA LEU A 62 6.35 -4.77 -4.24
C LEU A 62 5.59 -6.03 -3.85
N THR A 63 6.24 -6.90 -3.09
CA THR A 63 5.62 -8.11 -2.57
C THR A 63 5.45 -8.00 -1.07
N VAL A 64 4.22 -8.10 -0.60
CA VAL A 64 3.87 -8.07 0.83
C VAL A 64 3.39 -9.44 1.27
N SER A 65 3.84 -9.89 2.44
CA SER A 65 3.31 -11.11 3.05
C SER A 65 1.99 -10.82 3.75
N ILE A 66 0.89 -11.32 3.18
CA ILE A 66 -0.45 -11.10 3.70
C ILE A 66 -1.07 -12.43 4.11
N PRO A 67 -1.64 -12.56 5.32
CA PRO A 67 -2.27 -13.80 5.72
C PRO A 67 -3.50 -14.13 4.88
N CYS A 68 -3.63 -15.38 4.49
CA CYS A 68 -4.80 -15.87 3.78
C CYS A 68 -6.08 -15.56 4.57
N SER A 69 -7.07 -14.99 3.91
CA SER A 69 -8.35 -14.59 4.51
C SER A 69 -9.16 -15.76 5.09
N ARG A 70 -8.77 -17.01 4.81
CA ARG A 70 -9.47 -18.22 5.31
C ARG A 70 -8.66 -19.04 6.31
N CYS A 71 -7.37 -19.28 6.04
CA CYS A 71 -6.55 -20.19 6.86
C CYS A 71 -5.40 -19.50 7.57
N LEU A 72 -5.23 -18.19 7.42
CA LEU A 72 -4.21 -17.35 8.04
C LEU A 72 -2.77 -17.73 7.67
N THR A 73 -2.57 -18.59 6.67
CA THR A 73 -1.24 -18.89 6.15
C THR A 73 -0.71 -17.68 5.39
N GLU A 74 0.53 -17.32 5.63
CA GLU A 74 1.23 -16.24 4.93
C GLU A 74 1.27 -16.48 3.42
N VAL A 75 0.88 -15.48 2.64
CA VAL A 75 0.84 -15.51 1.18
C VAL A 75 1.61 -14.32 0.65
N PRO A 76 2.71 -14.54 -0.08
CA PRO A 76 3.36 -13.45 -0.79
C PRO A 76 2.42 -12.92 -1.86
N THR A 77 2.09 -11.64 -1.75
CA THR A 77 1.13 -10.96 -2.62
C THR A 77 1.81 -9.80 -3.31
N ASP A 78 1.84 -9.82 -4.63
CA ASP A 78 2.40 -8.75 -5.43
C ASP A 78 1.39 -7.60 -5.53
N ILE A 79 1.85 -6.39 -5.23
CA ILE A 79 1.09 -5.15 -5.35
C ILE A 79 1.80 -4.29 -6.38
N HIS A 80 1.10 -4.00 -7.48
CA HIS A 80 1.56 -3.06 -8.49
C HIS A 80 1.11 -1.65 -8.13
N ILE A 81 2.05 -0.73 -8.02
CA ILE A 81 1.80 0.67 -7.65
C ILE A 81 2.11 1.55 -8.85
N VAL A 82 1.13 2.35 -9.24
CA VAL A 82 1.29 3.41 -10.23
C VAL A 82 1.09 4.75 -9.53
N ILE A 83 2.15 5.53 -9.45
CA ILE A 83 2.11 6.89 -8.91
C ILE A 83 1.77 7.81 -10.07
N ASP A 84 0.64 8.48 -9.99
CA ASP A 84 0.20 9.52 -10.91
C ASP A 84 -0.53 10.59 -10.09
N LYS A 85 0.25 11.53 -9.54
CA LYS A 85 -0.26 12.60 -8.69
C LYS A 85 -0.07 13.94 -9.34
N LYS A 86 -1.11 14.74 -9.25
CA LYS A 86 -1.13 16.12 -9.73
C LYS A 86 -1.35 17.05 -8.54
N LEU A 87 -0.31 17.80 -8.19
CA LEU A 87 -0.31 18.70 -7.06
C LEU A 87 -0.43 20.13 -7.58
N ARG A 88 -1.26 20.93 -6.92
CA ARG A 88 -1.36 22.35 -7.22
C ARG A 88 -0.27 23.13 -6.48
N MET A 89 0.33 24.09 -7.16
CA MET A 89 1.30 25.01 -6.59
C MET A 89 0.65 26.40 -6.41
N ASP A 90 0.72 26.93 -5.20
CA ASP A 90 0.31 28.31 -4.89
C ASP A 90 1.54 29.05 -4.32
N GLY A 91 2.28 29.66 -5.22
CA GLY A 91 3.59 30.25 -4.89
C GLY A 91 4.61 29.17 -4.49
N THR A 92 4.99 29.15 -3.22
CA THR A 92 5.92 28.14 -2.66
C THR A 92 5.21 26.99 -1.93
N GLU A 93 3.89 27.04 -1.83
CA GLU A 93 3.11 25.96 -1.21
C GLU A 93 2.66 24.96 -2.28
N VAL A 94 2.76 23.68 -1.94
CA VAL A 94 2.33 22.57 -2.77
C VAL A 94 1.20 21.85 -2.05
N VAL A 95 0.06 21.72 -2.72
CA VAL A 95 -1.16 21.14 -2.15
C VAL A 95 -1.68 20.04 -3.07
N ASP A 96 -2.06 18.92 -2.51
CA ASP A 96 -2.78 17.86 -3.22
C ASP A 96 -4.28 18.13 -3.10
N ASP A 97 -4.94 18.51 -4.20
CA ASP A 97 -6.38 18.78 -4.22
C ASP A 97 -7.23 17.49 -4.09
N GLU A 98 -6.65 16.33 -4.32
CA GLU A 98 -7.35 15.04 -4.23
C GLU A 98 -7.38 14.47 -2.81
N MET A 99 -6.53 14.95 -1.92
CA MET A 99 -6.44 14.48 -0.53
C MET A 99 -6.51 15.65 0.45
N GLU A 100 -7.44 15.59 1.39
CA GLU A 100 -7.58 16.62 2.45
C GLU A 100 -6.36 16.68 3.39
N GLU A 101 -5.59 15.59 3.51
CA GLU A 101 -4.36 15.50 4.30
C GLU A 101 -3.24 14.87 3.46
N THR A 102 -2.28 15.68 3.04
CA THR A 102 -1.07 15.21 2.32
C THR A 102 0.06 14.93 3.29
N ASP A 103 0.00 13.80 3.96
CA ASP A 103 1.05 13.41 4.93
C ASP A 103 2.43 13.20 4.31
N TYR A 104 2.49 12.97 2.98
CA TYR A 104 3.74 12.73 2.26
C TYR A 104 4.47 14.01 1.83
N LEU A 105 3.84 15.18 1.98
CA LEU A 105 4.45 16.50 1.73
C LEU A 105 4.64 17.26 3.04
N ILE A 106 5.87 17.58 3.37
CA ILE A 106 6.21 18.41 4.53
C ILE A 106 6.94 19.65 4.02
N GLY A 107 6.19 20.73 3.75
CA GLY A 107 6.72 21.91 3.06
C GLY A 107 7.16 21.54 1.64
N LEU A 108 8.45 21.66 1.35
CA LEU A 108 9.07 21.31 0.06
C LEU A 108 9.84 19.99 0.11
N ASN A 109 9.58 19.15 1.11
CA ASN A 109 10.14 17.81 1.21
C ASN A 109 9.08 16.74 0.92
N LEU A 110 9.35 15.92 -0.07
CA LEU A 110 8.54 14.77 -0.44
C LEU A 110 9.03 13.53 0.30
N ASP A 111 8.19 12.96 1.15
CA ASP A 111 8.46 11.71 1.87
C ASP A 111 7.97 10.52 1.04
N ILE A 112 8.90 9.76 0.48
CA ILE A 112 8.62 8.64 -0.42
C ILE A 112 7.94 7.49 0.31
N ASP A 113 8.34 7.20 1.55
CA ASP A 113 7.77 6.09 2.31
C ASP A 113 6.29 6.34 2.63
N LYS A 114 5.94 7.59 2.94
CA LYS A 114 4.55 7.97 3.15
C LYS A 114 3.72 8.00 1.86
N LEU A 115 4.32 8.45 0.75
CA LEU A 115 3.68 8.40 -0.56
C LEU A 115 3.34 6.94 -0.92
N ILE A 116 4.31 6.05 -0.83
CA ILE A 116 4.12 4.61 -1.10
C ILE A 116 3.13 3.98 -0.12
N TYR A 117 3.15 4.38 1.15
CA TYR A 117 2.19 3.91 2.14
C TYR A 117 0.74 4.19 1.70
N GLY A 118 0.46 5.41 1.23
CA GLY A 118 -0.85 5.78 0.69
C GLY A 118 -1.24 4.92 -0.52
N GLU A 119 -0.30 4.72 -1.45
CA GLU A 119 -0.54 3.92 -2.65
C GLU A 119 -0.76 2.42 -2.34
N ILE A 120 -0.07 1.87 -1.33
CA ILE A 120 -0.32 0.51 -0.85
C ILE A 120 -1.76 0.40 -0.32
N LEU A 121 -2.24 1.37 0.46
CA LEU A 121 -3.60 1.37 0.99
C LEU A 121 -4.65 1.40 -0.12
N VAL A 122 -4.45 2.22 -1.15
CA VAL A 122 -5.37 2.34 -2.30
C VAL A 122 -5.41 1.02 -3.09
N ASN A 123 -4.26 0.38 -3.28
CA ASN A 123 -4.13 -0.86 -4.05
C ASN A 123 -4.23 -2.13 -3.19
N TRP A 124 -4.65 -2.00 -1.92
CA TRP A 124 -4.74 -3.13 -1.01
C TRP A 124 -5.72 -4.20 -1.51
N PRO A 125 -5.31 -5.47 -1.61
CA PRO A 125 -6.18 -6.52 -2.11
C PRO A 125 -7.34 -6.77 -1.14
N MET A 126 -8.57 -6.79 -1.65
CA MET A 126 -9.76 -7.05 -0.82
C MET A 126 -9.78 -8.46 -0.23
N LYS A 127 -9.13 -9.43 -0.88
CA LYS A 127 -9.11 -10.82 -0.48
C LYS A 127 -7.84 -11.51 -0.95
N VAL A 128 -7.15 -12.12 -0.02
CA VAL A 128 -5.96 -12.94 -0.28
C VAL A 128 -6.25 -14.38 0.07
N LEU A 129 -5.99 -15.31 -0.83
CA LEU A 129 -6.17 -16.74 -0.63
C LEU A 129 -4.86 -17.47 -0.93
N CYS A 130 -4.48 -18.40 -0.07
CA CYS A 130 -3.32 -19.27 -0.34
C CYS A 130 -3.57 -20.21 -1.54
N ARG A 131 -4.85 -20.53 -1.81
CA ARG A 131 -5.35 -21.25 -2.98
C ARG A 131 -6.87 -21.06 -3.08
N GLU A 132 -7.44 -21.22 -4.26
CA GLU A 132 -8.87 -21.00 -4.51
C GLU A 132 -9.78 -21.92 -3.69
N ASP A 133 -9.38 -23.18 -3.51
CA ASP A 133 -10.09 -24.21 -2.76
C ASP A 133 -9.74 -24.25 -1.26
N CYS A 134 -9.17 -23.17 -0.73
CA CYS A 134 -8.78 -23.10 0.68
C CYS A 134 -9.95 -23.41 1.61
N LYS A 135 -9.78 -24.43 2.45
CA LYS A 135 -10.80 -24.91 3.40
C LYS A 135 -10.90 -24.05 4.66
N GLY A 136 -9.91 -23.17 4.88
CA GLY A 136 -9.86 -22.30 6.06
C GLY A 136 -9.41 -23.00 7.34
N ILE A 137 -9.80 -22.42 8.46
CA ILE A 137 -9.55 -22.95 9.81
C ILE A 137 -10.84 -23.47 10.43
N CYS A 138 -10.71 -24.43 11.34
CA CYS A 138 -11.82 -24.86 12.18
C CYS A 138 -12.23 -23.73 13.14
N LYS A 139 -13.50 -23.38 13.17
CA LYS A 139 -14.03 -22.32 14.04
C LYS A 139 -13.96 -22.66 15.53
N VAL A 140 -13.83 -23.96 15.87
CA VAL A 140 -13.82 -24.44 17.26
C VAL A 140 -12.40 -24.54 17.80
N CYS A 141 -11.48 -25.22 17.09
CA CYS A 141 -10.12 -25.47 17.56
C CYS A 141 -9.03 -24.68 16.83
N GLY A 142 -9.36 -23.91 15.77
CA GLY A 142 -8.40 -23.14 15.00
C GLY A 142 -7.49 -23.96 14.07
N MET A 143 -7.68 -25.28 13.98
CA MET A 143 -6.87 -26.12 13.12
C MET A 143 -7.04 -25.77 11.65
N ASN A 144 -5.92 -25.69 10.91
CA ASN A 144 -5.92 -25.45 9.47
C ASN A 144 -6.46 -26.68 8.74
N LEU A 145 -7.67 -26.56 8.16
CA LEU A 145 -8.37 -27.64 7.48
C LEU A 145 -7.77 -28.05 6.12
N ASN A 146 -6.79 -27.30 5.64
CA ASN A 146 -6.00 -27.70 4.47
C ASN A 146 -4.92 -28.74 4.82
N LYS A 147 -4.51 -28.80 6.10
CA LYS A 147 -3.48 -29.73 6.60
C LYS A 147 -4.05 -31.01 7.20
N GLY A 148 -5.35 -31.03 7.51
CA GLY A 148 -6.01 -32.20 8.10
C GLY A 148 -7.44 -31.89 8.51
N ASN A 149 -8.13 -32.90 9.04
CA ASN A 149 -9.47 -32.77 9.61
C ASN A 149 -9.38 -32.85 11.13
N CYS A 150 -10.25 -32.09 11.81
CA CYS A 150 -10.46 -32.19 13.24
C CYS A 150 -11.81 -32.87 13.53
N ASP A 151 -11.94 -33.48 14.70
CA ASP A 151 -13.18 -34.18 15.17
C ASP A 151 -14.16 -33.24 15.88
N CYS A 152 -13.96 -31.90 15.74
CA CYS A 152 -14.85 -30.92 16.36
C CYS A 152 -16.24 -30.94 15.72
N GLN A 153 -17.28 -30.89 16.56
CA GLN A 153 -18.66 -30.69 16.13
C GLN A 153 -18.80 -29.24 15.60
N ARG A 154 -19.02 -29.09 14.30
CA ARG A 154 -19.10 -27.78 13.62
C ARG A 154 -20.52 -27.24 13.52
N THR A 155 -21.53 -28.00 13.94
CA THR A 155 -22.94 -27.62 13.94
C THR A 155 -23.26 -26.82 15.19
N GLU A 156 -23.07 -25.52 15.15
CA GLU A 156 -23.83 -24.62 16.02
C GLU A 156 -25.20 -24.44 15.36
N LEU A 157 -26.21 -25.03 15.96
CA LEU A 157 -27.60 -24.68 15.67
C LEU A 157 -27.77 -23.23 16.11
N ASP A 158 -28.12 -22.35 15.16
CA ASP A 158 -28.50 -20.98 15.50
C ASP A 158 -29.60 -21.04 16.56
N PRO A 159 -29.44 -20.43 17.76
CA PRO A 159 -30.45 -20.44 18.83
C PRO A 159 -31.82 -19.94 18.37
N ARG A 160 -31.88 -19.20 17.28
CA ARG A 160 -33.10 -18.72 16.62
C ARG A 160 -33.84 -19.78 15.81
N MET A 161 -33.14 -20.86 15.48
CA MET A 161 -33.68 -22.03 14.75
C MET A 161 -33.98 -23.21 15.64
N ALA A 162 -33.67 -23.14 16.96
CA ALA A 162 -34.00 -24.12 17.94
C ALA A 162 -35.40 -23.83 18.50
N ALA A 163 -36.43 -24.13 17.71
CA ALA A 163 -37.82 -24.12 18.16
C ALA A 163 -38.37 -25.55 18.18
#